data_47707199503542662fcda6ae69f04046
#
_entry.id   47707199503542662fcda6ae69f04046
#
_cell.length_a   1.000
_cell.length_b   1.000
_cell.length_c   1.000
_cell.angle_alpha   90.00
_cell.angle_beta   90.00
_cell.angle_gamma   90.00
#
_symmetry.space_group_name_H-M   'P 1'
#
loop_
_entity.id
_entity.type
_entity.pdbx_description
1 polymer ?
#
loop_
_entity_poly.entity_id
_entity_poly.type
_entity_poly.pdbx_seq_one_letter_code
_entity_poly.pdbx_strand_id
1 'polypeptide(L)'
;SIEVILSAGPALILQEIGNLGTIFLAMPFALLLGLKREAIGATHSINRESNLALITDMFGPDSPETRGSLSIYVVGGMVGTIFFSFLTTIVASLNLFHPYALGMASGVGAGILMASATASLALIYPDMAAELSALASTSETISGITGIYVAIFIGIPLTKKLYQLLEPPIAKLRREPSEVLESRKKQGNVEADETEERKVQ
;
A
#
# COMPACT_ATOMS: atom_id res chain seq x y z
N SER A 1 -21.23 -1.25 -17.08
CA SER A 1 -21.99 -2.50 -17.35
C SER A 1 -21.22 -3.70 -16.82
N ILE A 2 -21.89 -4.79 -16.51
CA ILE A 2 -21.28 -6.04 -15.99
C ILE A 2 -20.21 -6.59 -16.93
N GLU A 3 -20.39 -6.43 -18.24
CA GLU A 3 -19.39 -6.84 -19.23
C GLU A 3 -18.03 -6.14 -19.08
N VAL A 4 -18.04 -4.84 -18.72
CA VAL A 4 -16.80 -4.07 -18.47
C VAL A 4 -16.10 -4.61 -17.22
N ILE A 5 -16.85 -4.96 -16.16
CA ILE A 5 -16.29 -5.54 -14.93
C ILE A 5 -15.70 -6.94 -15.20
N LEU A 6 -16.39 -7.76 -15.98
CA LEU A 6 -15.90 -9.09 -16.34
C LEU A 6 -14.65 -9.05 -17.23
N SER A 7 -14.60 -8.13 -18.18
CA SER A 7 -13.42 -7.91 -19.02
C SER A 7 -12.24 -7.32 -18.23
N ALA A 8 -12.51 -6.58 -17.17
CA ALA A 8 -11.52 -5.99 -16.27
C ALA A 8 -10.99 -6.98 -15.22
N GLY A 9 -11.65 -8.12 -15.01
CA GLY A 9 -11.30 -9.10 -13.97
C GLY A 9 -9.81 -9.50 -13.93
N PRO A 10 -9.18 -9.88 -15.05
CA PRO A 10 -7.76 -10.18 -15.08
C PRO A 10 -6.86 -9.00 -14.69
N ALA A 11 -7.22 -7.77 -15.06
CA ALA A 11 -6.49 -6.57 -14.72
C ALA A 11 -6.57 -6.27 -13.21
N LEU A 12 -7.72 -6.51 -12.59
CA LEU A 12 -7.90 -6.35 -11.14
C LEU A 12 -7.05 -7.34 -10.33
N ILE A 13 -6.93 -8.59 -10.79
CA ILE A 13 -6.05 -9.58 -10.15
C ILE A 13 -4.57 -9.15 -10.29
N LEU A 14 -4.15 -8.71 -11.46
CA LEU A 14 -2.80 -8.20 -11.69
C LEU A 14 -2.50 -6.96 -10.83
N GLN A 15 -3.49 -6.13 -10.58
CA GLN A 15 -3.40 -4.98 -9.69
C GLN A 15 -3.08 -5.39 -8.24
N GLU A 16 -3.73 -6.42 -7.71
CA GLU A 16 -3.44 -6.93 -6.36
C GLU A 16 -2.03 -7.52 -6.25
N ILE A 17 -1.55 -8.20 -7.31
CA ILE A 17 -0.16 -8.66 -7.39
C ILE A 17 0.81 -7.47 -7.41
N GLY A 18 0.49 -6.41 -8.14
CA GLY A 18 1.25 -5.16 -8.15
C GLY A 18 1.33 -4.50 -6.78
N ASN A 19 0.22 -4.46 -6.04
CA ASN A 19 0.14 -3.96 -4.68
C ASN A 19 1.07 -4.72 -3.72
N LEU A 20 1.07 -6.05 -3.79
CA LEU A 20 2.00 -6.88 -3.03
C LEU A 20 3.46 -6.65 -3.43
N GLY A 21 3.73 -6.39 -4.70
CA GLY A 21 5.06 -6.09 -5.23
C GLY A 21 5.68 -4.85 -4.61
N THR A 22 4.88 -3.84 -4.25
CA THR A 22 5.37 -2.61 -3.61
C THR A 22 6.02 -2.87 -2.27
N ILE A 23 5.59 -3.88 -1.51
CA ILE A 23 6.18 -4.27 -0.22
C ILE A 23 7.67 -4.61 -0.39
N PHE A 24 8.03 -5.35 -1.44
CA PHE A 24 9.41 -5.76 -1.70
C PHE A 24 10.33 -4.58 -2.03
N LEU A 25 9.81 -3.54 -2.66
CA LEU A 25 10.56 -2.33 -2.97
C LEU A 25 10.59 -1.37 -1.77
N ALA A 26 9.45 -1.12 -1.14
CA ALA A 26 9.33 -0.13 -0.09
C ALA A 26 10.03 -0.55 1.22
N MET A 27 9.99 -1.82 1.60
CA MET A 27 10.58 -2.30 2.85
C MET A 27 12.09 -2.06 2.96
N PRO A 28 12.93 -2.42 1.97
CA PRO A 28 14.36 -2.13 2.03
C PRO A 28 14.65 -0.63 2.17
N PHE A 29 13.93 0.22 1.43
CA PHE A 29 14.09 1.67 1.52
C PHE A 29 13.68 2.21 2.89
N ALA A 30 12.55 1.76 3.43
CA ALA A 30 12.10 2.17 4.75
C ALA A 30 13.13 1.82 5.83
N LEU A 31 13.68 0.61 5.77
CA LEU A 31 14.72 0.16 6.70
C LEU A 31 16.04 0.93 6.53
N LEU A 32 16.47 1.23 5.31
CA LEU A 32 17.66 2.03 5.05
C LEU A 32 17.52 3.46 5.56
N LEU A 33 16.31 4.04 5.47
CA LEU A 33 15.99 5.36 6.02
C LEU A 33 15.89 5.38 7.55
N GLY A 34 16.04 4.23 8.20
CA GLY A 34 16.07 4.15 9.66
C GLY A 34 14.74 3.85 10.32
N LEU A 35 13.68 3.58 9.55
CA LEU A 35 12.45 3.05 10.12
C LEU A 35 12.74 1.67 10.70
N LYS A 36 12.05 1.37 11.80
CA LYS A 36 12.14 0.09 12.49
C LYS A 36 10.83 -0.66 12.28
N ARG A 37 10.16 -1.02 13.35
CA ARG A 37 8.84 -1.65 13.28
C ARG A 37 7.79 -0.79 12.57
N GLU A 38 7.97 0.52 12.56
CA GLU A 38 7.18 1.45 11.76
C GLU A 38 7.19 1.09 10.27
N ALA A 39 8.27 0.46 9.77
CA ALA A 39 8.37 0.00 8.39
C ALA A 39 7.27 -1.01 8.04
N ILE A 40 6.82 -1.85 8.98
CA ILE A 40 5.75 -2.82 8.75
C ILE A 40 4.45 -2.11 8.35
N GLY A 41 4.03 -1.13 9.14
CA GLY A 41 2.84 -0.34 8.84
C GLY A 41 2.99 0.60 7.64
N ALA A 42 4.20 1.17 7.46
CA ALA A 42 4.47 2.12 6.40
C ALA A 42 4.54 1.48 5.01
N THR A 43 5.01 0.24 4.90
CA THR A 43 5.22 -0.43 3.60
C THR A 43 4.08 -1.35 3.18
N HIS A 44 3.23 -1.72 4.13
CA HIS A 44 2.07 -2.54 3.91
C HIS A 44 0.86 -1.66 3.54
N SER A 45 0.83 -1.12 2.33
CA SER A 45 -0.23 -0.21 1.89
C SER A 45 -0.94 -0.77 0.65
N ILE A 46 -1.89 -1.66 0.86
CA ILE A 46 -2.72 -2.22 -0.23
C ILE A 46 -3.90 -1.28 -0.50
N ASN A 47 -4.60 -0.84 0.54
CA ASN A 47 -5.62 0.21 0.49
C ASN A 47 -5.45 1.09 1.73
N ARG A 48 -5.21 2.38 1.56
CA ARG A 48 -4.72 3.23 2.65
C ARG A 48 -5.70 3.39 3.80
N GLU A 49 -6.96 3.64 3.51
CA GLU A 49 -7.98 3.87 4.54
C GLU A 49 -8.22 2.60 5.34
N SER A 50 -8.49 1.51 4.66
CA SER A 50 -8.70 0.20 5.27
C SER A 50 -7.45 -0.35 5.93
N ASN A 51 -6.27 -0.07 5.36
CA ASN A 51 -4.99 -0.50 5.92
C ASN A 51 -4.70 0.15 7.28
N LEU A 52 -4.94 1.45 7.41
CA LEU A 52 -4.74 2.13 8.70
C LEU A 52 -5.63 1.54 9.79
N ALA A 53 -6.90 1.30 9.49
CA ALA A 53 -7.83 0.66 10.41
C ALA A 53 -7.35 -0.75 10.80
N LEU A 54 -7.01 -1.56 9.81
CA LEU A 54 -6.55 -2.94 10.01
C LEU A 54 -5.27 -3.02 10.86
N ILE A 55 -4.28 -2.19 10.57
CA ILE A 55 -3.02 -2.13 11.34
C ILE A 55 -3.29 -1.66 12.78
N THR A 56 -4.17 -0.69 12.96
CA THR A 56 -4.55 -0.20 14.29
C THR A 56 -5.25 -1.29 15.11
N ASP A 57 -6.14 -2.05 14.50
CA ASP A 57 -6.83 -3.15 15.17
C ASP A 57 -5.88 -4.31 15.53
N MET A 58 -4.93 -4.62 14.64
CA MET A 58 -4.03 -5.76 14.83
C MET A 58 -2.86 -5.48 15.81
N PHE A 59 -2.35 -4.27 15.84
CA PHE A 59 -1.15 -3.92 16.60
C PHE A 59 -1.42 -2.94 17.76
N GLY A 60 -2.60 -2.34 17.78
CA GLY A 60 -2.98 -1.32 18.74
C GLY A 60 -2.67 0.12 18.27
N PRO A 61 -3.42 1.11 18.77
CA PRO A 61 -3.34 2.51 18.32
C PRO A 61 -1.97 3.17 18.58
N ASP A 62 -1.29 2.79 19.66
CA ASP A 62 -0.01 3.37 20.08
C ASP A 62 1.21 2.59 19.56
N SER A 63 0.99 1.56 18.75
CA SER A 63 2.08 0.72 18.22
C SER A 63 2.97 1.46 17.22
N PRO A 64 4.24 1.06 17.08
CA PRO A 64 5.10 1.57 16.02
C PRO A 64 4.51 1.34 14.63
N GLU A 65 3.88 0.20 14.40
CA GLU A 65 3.23 -0.15 13.14
C GLU A 65 2.12 0.83 12.79
N THR A 66 1.26 1.16 13.75
CA THR A 66 0.18 2.15 13.54
C THR A 66 0.76 3.53 13.26
N ARG A 67 1.81 3.95 13.97
CA ARG A 67 2.49 5.23 13.67
C ARG A 67 3.09 5.25 12.28
N GLY A 68 3.69 4.14 11.83
CA GLY A 68 4.20 4.01 10.47
C GLY A 68 3.10 4.13 9.42
N SER A 69 2.00 3.42 9.60
CA SER A 69 0.84 3.47 8.72
C SER A 69 0.21 4.87 8.67
N LEU A 70 0.03 5.50 9.83
CA LEU A 70 -0.52 6.87 9.92
C LEU A 70 0.38 7.90 9.24
N SER A 71 1.70 7.80 9.42
CA SER A 71 2.66 8.71 8.78
C SER A 71 2.58 8.64 7.26
N ILE A 72 2.51 7.43 6.70
CA ILE A 72 2.34 7.25 5.24
C ILE A 72 0.94 7.67 4.79
N TYR A 73 -0.09 7.47 5.60
CA TYR A 73 -1.43 7.95 5.28
C TYR A 73 -1.44 9.46 5.10
N VAL A 74 -0.88 10.22 6.06
CA VAL A 74 -0.89 11.69 6.03
C VAL A 74 0.09 12.24 4.99
N VAL A 75 1.38 11.95 5.15
CA VAL A 75 2.44 12.51 4.28
C VAL A 75 2.32 11.97 2.86
N GLY A 76 2.09 10.67 2.72
CA GLY A 76 1.90 10.03 1.42
C GLY A 76 0.62 10.48 0.71
N GLY A 77 -0.44 10.86 1.46
CA GLY A 77 -1.62 11.50 0.90
C GLY A 77 -1.29 12.85 0.28
N MET A 78 -0.60 13.72 1.02
CA MET A 78 -0.24 15.07 0.55
C MET A 78 0.74 15.04 -0.62
N VAL A 79 1.88 14.39 -0.45
CA VAL A 79 2.93 14.32 -1.48
C VAL A 79 2.48 13.46 -2.67
N GLY A 80 1.77 12.36 -2.38
CA GLY A 80 1.24 11.45 -3.39
C GLY A 80 0.24 12.12 -4.32
N THR A 81 -0.61 13.00 -3.84
CA THR A 81 -1.58 13.74 -4.67
C THR A 81 -0.88 14.54 -5.75
N ILE A 82 0.16 15.27 -5.40
CA ILE A 82 0.96 16.04 -6.35
C ILE A 82 1.67 15.11 -7.33
N PHE A 83 2.33 14.07 -6.79
CA PHE A 83 3.07 13.11 -7.60
C PHE A 83 2.18 12.37 -8.59
N PHE A 84 1.01 11.89 -8.16
CA PHE A 84 0.06 11.18 -9.02
C PHE A 84 -0.54 12.07 -10.11
N SER A 85 -0.81 13.35 -9.80
CA SER A 85 -1.25 14.31 -10.82
C SER A 85 -0.21 14.46 -11.94
N PHE A 86 1.05 14.64 -11.56
CA PHE A 86 2.18 14.73 -12.51
C PHE A 86 2.37 13.42 -13.28
N LEU A 87 2.45 12.31 -12.58
CA LEU A 87 2.66 10.99 -13.19
C LEU A 87 1.57 10.66 -14.19
N THR A 88 0.31 10.88 -13.82
CA THR A 88 -0.84 10.63 -14.70
C THR A 88 -0.77 11.50 -15.94
N THR A 89 -0.43 12.78 -15.80
CA THR A 89 -0.29 13.69 -16.94
C THR A 89 0.81 13.23 -17.89
N ILE A 90 1.98 12.84 -17.36
CA ILE A 90 3.11 12.35 -18.17
C ILE A 90 2.71 11.07 -18.90
N VAL A 91 2.18 10.08 -18.17
CA VAL A 91 1.85 8.76 -18.76
C VAL A 91 0.74 8.88 -19.80
N ALA A 92 -0.27 9.71 -19.55
CA ALA A 92 -1.33 9.99 -20.52
C ALA A 92 -0.79 10.69 -21.79
N SER A 93 0.12 11.64 -21.63
CA SER A 93 0.72 12.37 -22.75
C SER A 93 1.62 11.49 -23.63
N LEU A 94 2.18 10.42 -23.10
CA LEU A 94 2.99 9.47 -23.87
C LEU A 94 2.15 8.59 -24.81
N ASN A 95 0.82 8.54 -24.63
CA ASN A 95 -0.11 7.74 -25.44
C ASN A 95 0.26 6.23 -25.55
N LEU A 96 0.96 5.71 -24.51
CA LEU A 96 1.37 4.28 -24.47
C LEU A 96 0.23 3.37 -24.03
N PHE A 97 -0.74 3.89 -23.31
CA PHE A 97 -1.84 3.12 -22.75
C PHE A 97 -3.19 3.69 -23.22
N HIS A 98 -4.16 2.80 -23.36
CA HIS A 98 -5.51 3.21 -23.67
C HIS A 98 -6.10 4.04 -22.50
N PRO A 99 -6.87 5.12 -22.74
CA PRO A 99 -7.42 5.97 -21.68
C PRO A 99 -8.18 5.17 -20.60
N TYR A 100 -8.94 4.15 -20.97
CA TYR A 100 -9.66 3.29 -20.02
C TYR A 100 -8.72 2.52 -19.08
N ALA A 101 -7.57 2.09 -19.56
CA ALA A 101 -6.58 1.46 -18.70
C ALA A 101 -6.00 2.45 -17.67
N LEU A 102 -5.79 3.71 -18.08
CA LEU A 102 -5.36 4.78 -17.17
C LEU A 102 -6.45 5.11 -16.16
N GLY A 103 -7.73 5.15 -16.58
CA GLY A 103 -8.88 5.33 -15.69
C GLY A 103 -8.93 4.24 -14.62
N MET A 104 -8.81 2.97 -15.01
CA MET A 104 -8.77 1.84 -14.07
C MET A 104 -7.57 1.91 -13.13
N ALA A 105 -6.37 2.18 -13.66
CA ALA A 105 -5.16 2.30 -12.87
C ALA A 105 -5.21 3.44 -11.85
N SER A 106 -5.96 4.50 -12.13
CA SER A 106 -6.17 5.61 -11.22
C SER A 106 -6.95 5.23 -9.96
N GLY A 107 -7.72 4.15 -9.99
CA GLY A 107 -8.49 3.63 -8.84
C GLY A 107 -7.67 2.79 -7.86
N VAL A 108 -6.35 2.69 -8.06
CA VAL A 108 -5.48 1.92 -7.17
C VAL A 108 -5.02 2.79 -5.99
N GLY A 109 -5.37 2.41 -4.79
CA GLY A 109 -4.85 3.06 -3.58
C GLY A 109 -5.89 3.88 -2.82
N ALA A 110 -5.58 5.13 -2.48
CA ALA A 110 -6.46 5.99 -1.70
C ALA A 110 -7.35 6.84 -2.58
N GLY A 111 -8.60 7.08 -2.16
CA GLY A 111 -9.56 7.91 -2.89
C GLY A 111 -9.04 9.32 -3.22
N ILE A 112 -8.22 9.92 -2.37
CA ILE A 112 -7.59 11.22 -2.63
C ILE A 112 -6.60 11.16 -3.81
N LEU A 113 -5.87 10.06 -3.97
CA LEU A 113 -4.95 9.86 -5.10
C LEU A 113 -5.74 9.59 -6.38
N MET A 114 -6.81 8.81 -6.30
CA MET A 114 -7.73 8.56 -7.40
C MET A 114 -8.32 9.89 -7.91
N ALA A 115 -8.81 10.74 -7.01
CA ALA A 115 -9.38 12.03 -7.37
C ALA A 115 -8.36 12.92 -8.11
N SER A 116 -7.12 12.95 -7.65
CA SER A 116 -6.02 13.69 -8.28
C SER A 116 -5.69 13.16 -9.68
N ALA A 117 -5.58 11.85 -9.83
CA ALA A 117 -5.28 11.21 -11.12
C ALA A 117 -6.43 11.41 -12.13
N THR A 118 -7.67 11.19 -11.70
CA THR A 118 -8.86 11.36 -12.57
C THR A 118 -9.07 12.81 -12.98
N ALA A 119 -8.80 13.77 -12.09
CA ALA A 119 -8.82 15.19 -12.44
C ALA A 119 -7.79 15.51 -13.56
N SER A 120 -6.58 14.94 -13.48
CA SER A 120 -5.58 15.10 -14.53
C SER A 120 -6.00 14.45 -15.85
N LEU A 121 -6.61 13.26 -15.81
CA LEU A 121 -7.15 12.60 -16.99
C LEU A 121 -8.28 13.38 -17.64
N ALA A 122 -9.16 13.98 -16.83
CA ALA A 122 -10.28 14.79 -17.32
C ALA A 122 -9.82 16.05 -18.08
N LEU A 123 -8.66 16.60 -17.76
CA LEU A 123 -8.07 17.71 -18.51
C LEU A 123 -7.51 17.27 -19.88
N ILE A 124 -7.01 16.04 -19.97
CA ILE A 124 -6.42 15.50 -21.20
C ILE A 124 -7.49 14.88 -22.11
N TYR A 125 -8.47 14.21 -21.51
CA TYR A 125 -9.56 13.52 -22.19
C TYR A 125 -10.92 14.05 -21.72
N PRO A 126 -11.29 15.31 -22.01
CA PRO A 126 -12.51 15.92 -21.48
C PRO A 126 -13.78 15.17 -21.90
N ASP A 127 -13.82 14.65 -23.13
CA ASP A 127 -14.98 13.91 -23.66
C ASP A 127 -15.20 12.55 -22.96
N MET A 128 -14.17 12.01 -22.30
CA MET A 128 -14.19 10.72 -21.60
C MET A 128 -14.15 10.88 -20.06
N ALA A 129 -14.16 12.07 -19.54
CA ALA A 129 -13.92 12.35 -18.11
C ALA A 129 -14.86 11.59 -17.19
N ALA A 130 -16.15 11.52 -17.52
CA ALA A 130 -17.16 10.80 -16.72
C ALA A 130 -16.91 9.29 -16.71
N GLU A 131 -16.54 8.71 -17.86
CA GLU A 131 -16.27 7.27 -18.01
C GLU A 131 -15.00 6.89 -17.28
N LEU A 132 -13.94 7.70 -17.38
CA LEU A 132 -12.66 7.47 -16.69
C LEU A 132 -12.84 7.55 -15.17
N SER A 133 -13.60 8.51 -14.68
CA SER A 133 -13.94 8.60 -13.25
C SER A 133 -14.75 7.40 -12.77
N ALA A 134 -15.72 6.94 -13.57
CA ALA A 134 -16.51 5.76 -13.22
C ALA A 134 -15.67 4.48 -13.17
N LEU A 135 -14.73 4.30 -14.10
CA LEU A 135 -13.80 3.19 -14.11
C LEU A 135 -12.86 3.23 -12.90
N ALA A 136 -12.32 4.40 -12.57
CA ALA A 136 -11.47 4.59 -11.41
C ALA A 136 -12.22 4.25 -10.11
N SER A 137 -13.42 4.77 -9.92
CA SER A 137 -14.24 4.49 -8.73
C SER A 137 -14.64 3.02 -8.61
N THR A 138 -14.92 2.37 -9.73
CA THR A 138 -15.20 0.92 -9.75
C THR A 138 -13.95 0.12 -9.35
N SER A 139 -12.80 0.47 -9.90
CA SER A 139 -11.51 -0.15 -9.58
C SER A 139 -11.17 0.03 -8.09
N GLU A 140 -11.32 1.25 -7.56
CA GLU A 140 -11.08 1.55 -6.15
C GLU A 140 -12.00 0.74 -5.22
N THR A 141 -13.29 0.67 -5.53
CA THR A 141 -14.25 -0.08 -4.72
C THR A 141 -13.90 -1.57 -4.68
N ILE A 142 -13.58 -2.16 -5.82
CA ILE A 142 -13.24 -3.57 -5.90
C ILE A 142 -11.92 -3.84 -5.17
N SER A 143 -10.88 -3.06 -5.43
CA SER A 143 -9.58 -3.22 -4.77
C SER A 143 -9.66 -2.92 -3.26
N GLY A 144 -10.56 -2.03 -2.84
CA GLY A 144 -10.83 -1.78 -1.42
C GLY A 144 -11.37 -3.00 -0.69
N ILE A 145 -12.26 -3.76 -1.33
CA ILE A 145 -12.82 -4.98 -0.77
C ILE A 145 -11.81 -6.13 -0.83
N THR A 146 -11.26 -6.41 -2.00
CA THR A 146 -10.29 -7.51 -2.18
C THR A 146 -9.00 -7.26 -1.43
N GLY A 147 -8.54 -6.02 -1.39
CA GLY A 147 -7.31 -5.61 -0.73
C GLY A 147 -7.28 -5.90 0.77
N ILE A 148 -8.42 -5.79 1.48
CA ILE A 148 -8.49 -6.15 2.90
C ILE A 148 -8.16 -7.63 3.11
N TYR A 149 -8.73 -8.52 2.31
CA TYR A 149 -8.46 -9.95 2.41
C TYR A 149 -7.02 -10.28 2.02
N VAL A 150 -6.53 -9.70 0.93
CA VAL A 150 -5.13 -9.85 0.51
C VAL A 150 -4.19 -9.31 1.59
N ALA A 151 -4.53 -8.19 2.23
CA ALA A 151 -3.78 -7.63 3.34
C ALA A 151 -3.66 -8.59 4.52
N ILE A 152 -4.78 -9.13 4.99
CA ILE A 152 -4.83 -10.00 6.17
C ILE A 152 -4.08 -11.31 5.91
N PHE A 153 -4.35 -11.97 4.79
CA PHE A 153 -3.88 -13.33 4.56
C PHE A 153 -2.49 -13.40 3.94
N ILE A 154 -2.10 -12.40 3.17
CA ILE A 154 -0.83 -12.39 2.42
C ILE A 154 0.04 -11.22 2.81
N GLY A 155 -0.47 -9.99 2.74
CA GLY A 155 0.29 -8.77 2.88
C GLY A 155 0.98 -8.64 4.24
N ILE A 156 0.24 -8.72 5.34
CA ILE A 156 0.79 -8.58 6.70
C ILE A 156 1.77 -9.72 7.05
N PRO A 157 1.45 -11.00 6.81
CA PRO A 157 2.41 -12.07 7.03
C PRO A 157 3.69 -11.92 6.19
N LEU A 158 3.55 -11.52 4.93
CA LEU A 158 4.68 -11.28 4.03
C LEU A 158 5.54 -10.13 4.53
N THR A 159 4.93 -9.01 4.89
CA THR A 159 5.62 -7.82 5.39
C THR A 159 6.38 -8.10 6.69
N LYS A 160 5.76 -8.85 7.63
CA LYS A 160 6.43 -9.29 8.87
C LYS A 160 7.65 -10.18 8.58
N LYS A 161 7.50 -11.17 7.71
CA LYS A 161 8.62 -12.06 7.31
C LYS A 161 9.74 -11.28 6.63
N LEU A 162 9.38 -10.38 5.72
CA LEU A 162 10.36 -9.57 5.00
C LEU A 162 11.11 -8.62 5.96
N TYR A 163 10.40 -8.02 6.91
CA TYR A 163 11.00 -7.22 7.97
C TYR A 163 12.01 -8.03 8.78
N GLN A 164 11.61 -9.20 9.28
CA GLN A 164 12.47 -10.09 10.06
C GLN A 164 13.74 -10.54 9.30
N LEU A 165 13.62 -10.70 7.98
CA LEU A 165 14.71 -11.09 7.10
C LEU A 165 15.67 -9.95 6.80
N LEU A 166 15.15 -8.75 6.52
CA LEU A 166 15.92 -7.60 6.05
C LEU A 166 16.44 -6.71 7.17
N GLU A 167 15.74 -6.64 8.29
CA GLU A 167 16.13 -5.76 9.40
C GLU A 167 17.51 -6.09 9.96
N PRO A 168 17.88 -7.35 10.27
CA PRO A 168 19.19 -7.67 10.85
C PRO A 168 20.40 -7.29 9.97
N PRO A 169 20.42 -7.58 8.65
CA PRO A 169 21.54 -7.15 7.81
C PRO A 169 21.59 -5.63 7.61
N ILE A 170 20.43 -4.98 7.47
CA ILE A 170 20.37 -3.52 7.27
C ILE A 170 20.75 -2.78 8.56
N ALA A 171 20.34 -3.26 9.72
CA ALA A 171 20.72 -2.66 10.99
C ALA A 171 22.24 -2.74 11.24
N LYS A 172 22.90 -3.85 10.84
CA LYS A 172 24.36 -3.93 10.84
C LYS A 172 25.01 -2.94 9.90
N LEU A 173 24.43 -2.70 8.74
CA LEU A 173 24.91 -1.70 7.78
C LEU A 173 24.80 -0.29 8.35
N ARG A 174 23.77 -0.01 9.15
CA ARG A 174 23.57 1.27 9.87
C ARG A 174 24.46 1.42 11.10
N ARG A 175 25.30 0.44 11.44
CA ARG A 175 26.17 0.40 12.63
C ARG A 175 25.39 0.57 13.95
N GLU A 176 24.20 0.00 14.04
CA GLU A 176 23.47 -0.03 15.32
C GLU A 176 24.15 -0.95 16.34
N PRO A 177 24.18 -0.58 17.65
CA PRO A 177 24.74 -1.44 18.68
C PRO A 177 24.07 -2.82 18.75
N SER A 178 24.85 -3.88 18.93
CA SER A 178 24.37 -5.27 18.96
C SER A 178 23.32 -5.52 20.05
N GLU A 179 23.42 -4.85 21.20
CA GLU A 179 22.47 -4.95 22.30
C GLU A 179 21.04 -4.49 21.90
N VAL A 180 20.95 -3.48 21.05
CA VAL A 180 19.68 -2.98 20.53
C VAL A 180 19.07 -3.98 19.57
N LEU A 181 19.88 -4.68 18.79
CA LEU A 181 19.42 -5.73 17.86
C LEU A 181 18.87 -6.96 18.61
N GLU A 182 19.52 -7.37 19.69
CA GLU A 182 19.08 -8.53 20.50
C GLU A 182 17.79 -8.22 21.27
N SER A 183 17.67 -7.03 21.85
CA SER A 183 16.44 -6.63 22.54
C SER A 183 15.23 -6.61 21.60
N ARG A 184 15.42 -6.18 20.36
CA ARG A 184 14.37 -6.17 19.33
C ARG A 184 13.95 -7.56 18.87
N LYS A 185 14.91 -8.48 18.72
CA LYS A 185 14.59 -9.87 18.40
C LYS A 185 13.73 -10.52 19.48
N LYS A 186 14.04 -10.25 20.74
CA LYS A 186 13.25 -10.75 21.88
C LYS A 186 11.82 -10.18 21.87
N GLN A 187 11.66 -8.88 21.65
CA GLN A 187 10.33 -8.24 21.57
C GLN A 187 9.52 -8.79 20.40
N GLY A 188 10.11 -8.95 19.22
CA GLY A 188 9.41 -9.49 18.06
C GLY A 188 8.94 -10.94 18.22
N ASN A 189 9.68 -11.75 18.98
CA ASN A 189 9.28 -13.13 19.26
C ASN A 189 8.15 -13.21 20.30
N VAL A 190 8.19 -12.38 21.35
CA VAL A 190 7.13 -12.33 22.37
C VAL A 190 5.79 -11.91 21.76
N GLU A 191 5.81 -10.92 20.88
CA GLU A 191 4.57 -10.44 20.23
C GLU A 191 4.05 -11.38 19.15
N ALA A 192 4.92 -12.18 18.53
CA ALA A 192 4.48 -13.24 17.62
C ALA A 192 3.72 -14.33 18.39
N ASP A 193 4.20 -14.72 19.56
CA ASP A 193 3.55 -15.68 20.46
C ASP A 193 2.21 -15.14 20.99
N GLU A 194 2.14 -13.90 21.46
CA GLU A 194 0.90 -13.28 21.94
C GLU A 194 -0.16 -13.15 20.82
N THR A 195 0.28 -12.96 19.59
CA THR A 195 -0.62 -12.85 18.44
C THR A 195 -1.17 -14.22 18.03
N GLU A 196 -0.42 -15.30 18.21
CA GLU A 196 -0.90 -16.67 18.00
C GLU A 196 -1.87 -17.09 19.11
N GLU A 197 -1.60 -16.77 20.36
CA GLU A 197 -2.49 -17.08 21.48
C GLU A 197 -3.86 -16.38 21.36
N ARG A 198 -3.90 -15.13 20.89
CA ARG A 198 -5.17 -14.41 20.65
C ARG A 198 -6.00 -14.97 19.49
N LYS A 199 -5.40 -15.74 18.58
CA LYS A 199 -6.13 -16.38 17.48
C LYS A 199 -6.76 -17.72 17.89
N VAL A 200 -6.40 -18.25 19.04
CA VAL A 200 -6.88 -19.54 19.57
C VAL A 200 -8.01 -19.35 20.58
N GLN A 201 -8.24 -18.13 21.04
CA GLN A 201 -9.38 -17.73 21.87
C GLN A 201 -10.49 -17.09 21.01
#